data_63af39ecbb210cf570a1cbffa6c1ee5e
#
_entry.id   63af39ecbb210cf570a1cbffa6c1ee5e
#
_cell.length_a   1.000
_cell.length_b   1.000
_cell.length_c   1.000
_cell.angle_alpha   90.00
_cell.angle_beta   90.00
_cell.angle_gamma   90.00
#
_symmetry.space_group_name_H-M   'P 1'
#
loop_
_entity.id
_entity.type
_entity.pdbx_description
1 polymer ?
#
loop_
_entity_poly.entity_id
_entity_poly.type
_entity_poly.pdbx_seq_one_letter_code
_entity_poly.pdbx_strand_id
1 'polypeptide(L)'
;MKFTRKCWQINKLSASTFSKCIHYCKSQGSIPVLVSVPNYNGWNYQKHNALQEIADKNGINFVDLNLELKKQINWKKDSVDGGDHLNIKGAKKTSAYLGEYLKKEYGLPDRRGTTNYKQWDNDVEEWEKLMLLDKHRKVGL
;
A
#
# COMPACT_ATOMS: atom_id res chain seq x y z
N MET A 1 -8.52 -5.78 -15.30
CA MET A 1 -9.61 -6.04 -14.32
C MET A 1 -10.93 -5.61 -14.94
N LYS A 2 -11.96 -6.49 -14.99
CA LYS A 2 -13.30 -6.16 -15.54
C LYS A 2 -14.15 -5.55 -14.41
N PHE A 3 -14.83 -4.44 -14.72
CA PHE A 3 -15.76 -3.79 -13.80
C PHE A 3 -16.95 -4.68 -13.47
N THR A 4 -17.39 -4.67 -12.22
CA THR A 4 -18.62 -5.32 -11.74
C THR A 4 -19.16 -4.57 -10.53
N ARG A 5 -20.47 -4.63 -10.32
CA ARG A 5 -21.13 -4.12 -9.09
C ARG A 5 -21.25 -5.19 -7.99
N LYS A 6 -20.89 -6.44 -8.29
CA LYS A 6 -20.92 -7.52 -7.29
C LYS A 6 -19.84 -7.30 -6.23
N CYS A 7 -20.15 -7.62 -4.96
CA CYS A 7 -19.17 -7.63 -3.88
C CYS A 7 -18.65 -9.06 -3.65
N TRP A 8 -17.40 -9.15 -3.19
CA TRP A 8 -16.86 -10.37 -2.65
C TRP A 8 -17.51 -10.65 -1.29
N GLN A 9 -17.93 -11.88 -1.04
CA GLN A 9 -18.44 -12.26 0.26
C GLN A 9 -17.28 -12.46 1.25
N ILE A 10 -17.04 -11.45 2.08
CA ILE A 10 -16.11 -11.57 3.20
C ILE A 10 -16.82 -12.37 4.30
N ASN A 11 -16.14 -13.40 4.84
CA ASN A 11 -16.72 -14.16 5.93
C ASN A 11 -16.94 -13.27 7.18
N LYS A 12 -17.92 -13.66 8.02
CA LYS A 12 -18.34 -12.86 9.18
C LYS A 12 -17.20 -12.59 10.17
N LEU A 13 -16.30 -13.56 10.37
CA LEU A 13 -15.17 -13.40 11.27
C LEU A 13 -14.20 -12.35 10.77
N SER A 14 -13.80 -12.40 9.48
CA SER A 14 -12.91 -11.40 8.88
C SER A 14 -13.53 -10.00 8.91
N ALA A 15 -14.80 -9.87 8.55
CA ALA A 15 -15.50 -8.57 8.60
C ALA A 15 -15.55 -8.01 10.03
N SER A 16 -15.85 -8.85 11.02
CA SER A 16 -15.86 -8.45 12.43
C SER A 16 -14.46 -8.04 12.91
N THR A 17 -13.42 -8.77 12.50
CA THR A 17 -12.02 -8.44 12.85
C THR A 17 -11.60 -7.10 12.26
N PHE A 18 -11.91 -6.84 10.99
CA PHE A 18 -11.68 -5.52 10.37
C PHE A 18 -12.32 -4.39 11.19
N SER A 19 -13.61 -4.54 11.50
CA SER A 19 -14.33 -3.51 12.27
C SER A 19 -13.74 -3.30 13.67
N LYS A 20 -13.33 -4.37 14.36
CA LYS A 20 -12.68 -4.29 15.68
C LYS A 20 -11.32 -3.56 15.60
N CYS A 21 -10.49 -3.89 14.59
CA CYS A 21 -9.21 -3.20 14.38
C CYS A 21 -9.41 -1.71 14.12
N ILE A 22 -10.35 -1.35 13.24
CA ILE A 22 -10.68 0.04 12.93
C ILE A 22 -11.16 0.79 14.19
N HIS A 23 -12.06 0.16 14.94
CA HIS A 23 -12.57 0.75 16.19
C HIS A 23 -11.45 0.96 17.22
N TYR A 24 -10.58 -0.02 17.39
CA TYR A 24 -9.43 0.08 18.26
C TYR A 24 -8.50 1.24 17.86
N CYS A 25 -8.12 1.34 16.58
CA CYS A 25 -7.32 2.46 16.10
C CYS A 25 -7.96 3.82 16.41
N LYS A 26 -9.26 3.96 16.16
CA LYS A 26 -10.01 5.20 16.48
C LYS A 26 -10.02 5.49 17.97
N SER A 27 -10.18 4.47 18.82
CA SER A 27 -10.17 4.63 20.28
C SER A 27 -8.82 5.09 20.84
N GLN A 28 -7.72 4.84 20.08
CA GLN A 28 -6.38 5.32 20.40
C GLN A 28 -6.05 6.69 19.77
N GLY A 29 -7.05 7.39 19.24
CA GLY A 29 -6.86 8.70 18.59
C GLY A 29 -6.21 8.63 17.20
N SER A 30 -6.06 7.45 16.62
CA SER A 30 -5.51 7.29 15.28
C SER A 30 -6.59 7.42 14.20
N ILE A 31 -6.20 7.89 13.02
CA ILE A 31 -7.04 7.93 11.82
C ILE A 31 -6.73 6.69 10.97
N PRO A 32 -7.56 5.64 10.99
CA PRO A 32 -7.31 4.46 10.17
C PRO A 32 -7.63 4.74 8.70
N VAL A 33 -6.75 4.26 7.81
CA VAL A 33 -6.94 4.28 6.37
C VAL A 33 -6.82 2.86 5.85
N LEU A 34 -7.81 2.41 5.09
CA LEU A 34 -7.75 1.10 4.44
C LEU A 34 -7.00 1.25 3.12
N VAL A 35 -6.00 0.41 2.88
CA VAL A 35 -5.19 0.46 1.66
C VAL A 35 -5.10 -0.93 1.05
N SER A 36 -5.35 -1.06 -0.26
CA SER A 36 -5.01 -2.28 -1.00
C SER A 36 -3.77 -2.05 -1.86
N VAL A 37 -2.75 -2.87 -1.64
CA VAL A 37 -1.49 -2.83 -2.40
C VAL A 37 -1.73 -3.44 -3.80
N PRO A 38 -1.07 -2.95 -4.87
CA PRO A 38 -1.20 -3.51 -6.20
C PRO A 38 -0.90 -5.01 -6.24
N ASN A 39 -1.84 -5.79 -6.76
CA ASN A 39 -1.73 -7.23 -6.98
C ASN A 39 -2.56 -7.61 -8.22
N TYR A 40 -1.89 -7.99 -9.30
CA TYR A 40 -2.53 -8.24 -10.58
C TYR A 40 -3.37 -9.52 -10.60
N ASN A 41 -2.82 -10.60 -10.02
CA ASN A 41 -3.43 -11.93 -10.06
C ASN A 41 -4.50 -12.09 -8.98
N GLY A 42 -4.26 -11.51 -7.80
CA GLY A 42 -5.09 -11.69 -6.62
C GLY A 42 -6.20 -10.65 -6.42
N TRP A 43 -6.25 -9.58 -7.24
CA TRP A 43 -7.18 -8.46 -7.05
C TRP A 43 -8.23 -8.32 -8.16
N ASN A 44 -9.45 -7.94 -7.77
CA ASN A 44 -10.55 -7.69 -8.70
C ASN A 44 -11.58 -6.70 -8.11
N TYR A 45 -12.54 -6.24 -8.97
CA TYR A 45 -13.57 -5.30 -8.54
C TYR A 45 -14.51 -5.84 -7.46
N GLN A 46 -14.72 -7.14 -7.33
CA GLN A 46 -15.54 -7.68 -6.25
C GLN A 46 -14.87 -7.46 -4.88
N LYS A 47 -13.55 -7.64 -4.81
CA LYS A 47 -12.75 -7.36 -3.60
C LYS A 47 -12.69 -5.86 -3.32
N HIS A 48 -12.50 -5.03 -4.35
CA HIS A 48 -12.59 -3.57 -4.23
C HIS A 48 -13.93 -3.15 -3.60
N ASN A 49 -15.05 -3.58 -4.18
CA ASN A 49 -16.38 -3.22 -3.69
C ASN A 49 -16.60 -3.65 -2.24
N ALA A 50 -16.13 -4.85 -1.87
CA ALA A 50 -16.27 -5.36 -0.51
C ALA A 50 -15.45 -4.54 0.51
N LEU A 51 -14.25 -4.11 0.16
CA LEU A 51 -13.45 -3.26 1.04
C LEU A 51 -13.98 -1.82 1.08
N GLN A 52 -14.50 -1.31 -0.03
CA GLN A 52 -15.18 -0.01 -0.04
C GLN A 52 -16.40 -0.02 0.89
N GLU A 53 -17.22 -1.08 0.84
CA GLU A 53 -18.36 -1.23 1.74
C GLU A 53 -17.95 -1.28 3.22
N ILE A 54 -16.83 -1.95 3.55
CA ILE A 54 -16.28 -1.95 4.92
C ILE A 54 -15.83 -0.54 5.31
N ALA A 55 -15.13 0.16 4.42
CA ALA A 55 -14.66 1.51 4.68
C ALA A 55 -15.82 2.48 4.94
N ASP A 56 -16.85 2.44 4.08
CA ASP A 56 -18.05 3.25 4.18
C ASP A 56 -18.80 3.00 5.51
N LYS A 57 -19.02 1.73 5.86
CA LYS A 57 -19.67 1.33 7.12
C LYS A 57 -18.92 1.80 8.36
N ASN A 58 -17.61 1.91 8.28
CA ASN A 58 -16.77 2.32 9.40
C ASN A 58 -16.37 3.81 9.36
N GLY A 59 -16.80 4.56 8.34
CA GLY A 59 -16.47 5.98 8.17
C GLY A 59 -14.96 6.21 8.12
N ILE A 60 -14.27 5.47 7.24
CA ILE A 60 -12.84 5.59 6.96
C ILE A 60 -12.58 5.66 5.46
N ASN A 61 -11.42 6.21 5.07
CA ASN A 61 -11.02 6.22 3.67
C ASN A 61 -10.50 4.85 3.23
N PHE A 62 -10.80 4.49 1.98
CA PHE A 62 -10.21 3.37 1.28
C PHE A 62 -9.44 3.85 0.05
N VAL A 63 -8.18 3.43 -0.05
CA VAL A 63 -7.28 3.73 -1.18
C VAL A 63 -6.97 2.44 -1.90
N ASP A 64 -7.55 2.25 -3.08
CA ASP A 64 -7.26 1.09 -3.92
C ASP A 64 -6.12 1.40 -4.89
N LEU A 65 -4.90 1.07 -4.49
CA LEU A 65 -3.72 1.30 -5.32
C LEU A 65 -3.67 0.42 -6.58
N ASN A 66 -4.53 -0.58 -6.69
CA ASN A 66 -4.70 -1.34 -7.94
C ASN A 66 -5.41 -0.50 -9.02
N LEU A 67 -6.26 0.44 -8.63
CA LEU A 67 -6.92 1.38 -9.52
C LEU A 67 -6.08 2.62 -9.74
N GLU A 68 -5.60 3.23 -8.66
CA GLU A 68 -4.83 4.48 -8.68
C GLU A 68 -3.53 4.35 -9.48
N LEU A 69 -2.80 3.25 -9.29
CA LEU A 69 -1.52 3.00 -9.95
C LEU A 69 -1.61 2.12 -11.20
N LYS A 70 -2.81 1.82 -11.68
CA LYS A 70 -3.05 0.91 -12.81
C LYS A 70 -2.20 1.21 -14.05
N LYS A 71 -1.98 2.49 -14.35
CA LYS A 71 -1.18 2.94 -15.51
C LYS A 71 0.31 3.09 -15.20
N GLN A 72 0.70 3.10 -13.93
CA GLN A 72 2.06 3.37 -13.47
C GLN A 72 2.84 2.09 -13.17
N ILE A 73 2.14 1.02 -12.77
CA ILE A 73 2.75 -0.29 -12.50
C ILE A 73 2.88 -1.07 -13.80
N ASN A 74 4.12 -1.43 -14.12
CA ASN A 74 4.44 -2.36 -15.21
C ASN A 74 4.78 -3.73 -14.61
N TRP A 75 3.86 -4.67 -14.67
CA TRP A 75 3.99 -5.98 -14.02
C TRP A 75 5.22 -6.79 -14.44
N LYS A 76 5.75 -6.58 -15.65
CA LYS A 76 6.98 -7.22 -16.12
C LYS A 76 8.26 -6.61 -15.51
N LYS A 77 8.20 -5.33 -15.09
CA LYS A 77 9.36 -4.58 -14.60
C LYS A 77 9.31 -4.27 -13.11
N ASP A 78 8.10 -4.22 -12.54
CA ASP A 78 7.82 -3.72 -11.20
C ASP A 78 7.35 -4.84 -10.25
N SER A 79 7.32 -6.13 -10.71
CA SER A 79 7.01 -7.28 -9.87
C SER A 79 8.14 -8.30 -9.85
N VAL A 80 8.11 -9.18 -8.86
CA VAL A 80 9.07 -10.30 -8.71
C VAL A 80 8.61 -11.51 -9.52
N ASP A 81 7.30 -11.75 -9.55
CA ASP A 81 6.65 -12.99 -10.02
C ASP A 81 5.55 -12.74 -11.07
N GLY A 82 5.60 -11.61 -11.72
CA GLY A 82 4.67 -11.28 -12.80
C GLY A 82 3.29 -10.82 -12.34
N GLY A 83 3.08 -10.53 -11.04
CA GLY A 83 1.83 -9.91 -10.66
C GLY A 83 1.35 -10.09 -9.22
N ASP A 84 1.96 -10.95 -8.42
CA ASP A 84 1.53 -11.16 -7.03
C ASP A 84 2.31 -10.28 -6.04
N HIS A 85 3.61 -10.11 -6.26
CA HIS A 85 4.46 -9.33 -5.38
C HIS A 85 5.22 -8.25 -6.16
N LEU A 86 5.19 -7.03 -5.63
CA LEU A 86 5.99 -5.93 -6.16
C LEU A 86 7.46 -6.15 -5.82
N ASN A 87 8.34 -5.85 -6.79
CA ASN A 87 9.75 -5.67 -6.50
C ASN A 87 10.02 -4.26 -5.96
N ILE A 88 11.30 -3.94 -5.68
CA ILE A 88 11.71 -2.64 -5.14
C ILE A 88 11.22 -1.46 -6.00
N LYS A 89 11.21 -1.59 -7.33
CA LYS A 89 10.74 -0.52 -8.22
C LYS A 89 9.24 -0.28 -8.07
N GLY A 90 8.46 -1.36 -8.03
CA GLY A 90 7.02 -1.30 -7.79
C GLY A 90 6.70 -0.77 -6.38
N ALA A 91 7.43 -1.21 -5.37
CA ALA A 91 7.30 -0.74 -3.99
C ALA A 91 7.60 0.76 -3.87
N LYS A 92 8.68 1.27 -4.49
CA LYS A 92 9.00 2.71 -4.50
C LYS A 92 7.86 3.54 -5.11
N LYS A 93 7.26 3.11 -6.23
CA LYS A 93 6.11 3.80 -6.84
C LYS A 93 4.90 3.83 -5.92
N THR A 94 4.60 2.70 -5.31
CA THR A 94 3.48 2.54 -4.37
C THR A 94 3.65 3.42 -3.13
N SER A 95 4.84 3.41 -2.53
CA SER A 95 5.16 4.22 -1.35
C SER A 95 5.15 5.72 -1.65
N ALA A 96 5.67 6.13 -2.82
CA ALA A 96 5.65 7.52 -3.23
C ALA A 96 4.21 8.04 -3.39
N TYR A 97 3.35 7.29 -4.07
CA TYR A 97 1.93 7.64 -4.21
C TYR A 97 1.24 7.75 -2.85
N LEU A 98 1.43 6.75 -1.98
CA LEU A 98 0.81 6.74 -0.67
C LEU A 98 1.30 7.90 0.22
N GLY A 99 2.59 8.23 0.15
CA GLY A 99 3.16 9.38 0.86
C GLY A 99 2.53 10.70 0.43
N GLU A 100 2.39 10.94 -0.88
CA GLU A 100 1.72 12.13 -1.40
C GLU A 100 0.22 12.17 -1.05
N TYR A 101 -0.46 11.02 -1.10
CA TYR A 101 -1.85 10.89 -0.65
C TYR A 101 -2.00 11.28 0.82
N LEU A 102 -1.18 10.71 1.71
CA LEU A 102 -1.23 10.99 3.15
C LEU A 102 -0.90 12.45 3.45
N LYS A 103 0.07 13.04 2.77
CA LYS A 103 0.40 14.46 2.88
C LYS A 103 -0.77 15.35 2.50
N LYS A 104 -1.41 15.06 1.36
CA LYS A 104 -2.51 15.86 0.83
C LYS A 104 -3.78 15.75 1.68
N GLU A 105 -4.19 14.52 2.01
CA GLU A 105 -5.48 14.25 2.65
C GLU A 105 -5.43 14.44 4.18
N TYR A 106 -4.27 14.25 4.81
CA TYR A 106 -4.12 14.30 6.27
C TYR A 106 -3.11 15.34 6.76
N GLY A 107 -2.52 16.13 5.86
CA GLY A 107 -1.59 17.18 6.23
C GLY A 107 -0.30 16.67 6.88
N LEU A 108 0.10 15.42 6.61
CA LEU A 108 1.33 14.88 7.19
C LEU A 108 2.55 15.65 6.68
N PRO A 109 3.39 16.20 7.59
CA PRO A 109 4.56 16.96 7.17
C PRO A 109 5.64 16.03 6.59
N ASP A 110 6.37 16.52 5.59
CA ASP A 110 7.61 15.90 5.16
C ASP A 110 8.69 16.15 6.22
N ARG A 111 9.22 15.09 6.81
CA ARG A 111 10.21 15.16 7.89
C ARG A 111 11.61 14.77 7.46
N ARG A 112 11.81 14.45 6.18
CA ARG A 112 13.12 14.14 5.61
C ARG A 112 14.06 15.34 5.75
N GLY A 113 15.32 15.08 6.05
CA GLY A 113 16.34 16.10 6.24
C GLY A 113 16.19 16.92 7.52
N THR A 114 15.27 16.57 8.44
CA THR A 114 15.13 17.28 9.73
C THR A 114 15.91 16.57 10.84
N THR A 115 16.48 17.33 11.76
CA THR A 115 17.39 16.82 12.81
C THR A 115 16.78 15.69 13.63
N ASN A 116 15.51 15.81 14.02
CA ASN A 116 14.82 14.84 14.86
C ASN A 116 14.55 13.49 14.15
N TYR A 117 14.68 13.43 12.83
CA TYR A 117 14.42 12.25 12.00
C TYR A 117 15.64 11.80 11.21
N LYS A 118 16.83 12.33 11.53
CA LYS A 118 18.10 12.02 10.87
C LYS A 118 18.40 10.50 10.84
N GLN A 119 17.96 9.76 11.85
CA GLN A 119 18.14 8.30 11.87
C GLN A 119 17.43 7.64 10.69
N TRP A 120 16.22 8.07 10.35
CA TRP A 120 15.48 7.56 9.19
C TRP A 120 16.18 7.84 7.86
N ASP A 121 16.78 9.04 7.73
CA ASP A 121 17.56 9.37 6.53
C ASP A 121 18.81 8.47 6.41
N ASN A 122 19.52 8.23 7.52
CA ASN A 122 20.67 7.31 7.57
C ASN A 122 20.25 5.86 7.22
N ASP A 123 19.12 5.39 7.76
CA ASP A 123 18.61 4.04 7.49
C ASP A 123 18.26 3.87 6.00
N VAL A 124 17.74 4.91 5.34
CA VAL A 124 17.51 4.90 3.89
C VAL A 124 18.83 4.78 3.12
N GLU A 125 19.85 5.55 3.50
CA GLU A 125 21.17 5.48 2.85
C GLU A 125 21.81 4.08 3.00
N GLU A 126 21.75 3.48 4.20
CA GLU A 126 22.24 2.14 4.44
C GLU A 126 21.49 1.10 3.62
N TRP A 127 20.15 1.19 3.60
CA TRP A 127 19.33 0.31 2.80
C TRP A 127 19.67 0.40 1.30
N GLU A 128 19.85 1.61 0.77
CA GLU A 128 20.22 1.80 -0.65
C GLU A 128 21.59 1.22 -0.98
N LYS A 129 22.59 1.33 -0.07
CA LYS A 129 23.90 0.68 -0.21
C LYS A 129 23.77 -0.84 -0.27
N LEU A 130 22.98 -1.45 0.63
CA LEU A 130 22.72 -2.89 0.63
C LEU A 130 22.04 -3.35 -0.67
N MET A 131 21.10 -2.60 -1.19
CA MET A 131 20.41 -2.92 -2.45
C MET A 131 21.33 -2.85 -3.67
N LEU A 132 22.30 -1.94 -3.67
CA LEU A 132 23.33 -1.87 -4.72
C LEU A 132 24.26 -3.08 -4.67
N LEU A 133 24.69 -3.50 -3.48
CA LEU A 133 25.53 -4.68 -3.28
C LEU A 133 24.84 -5.98 -3.73
N ASP A 134 23.56 -6.15 -3.42
CA ASP A 134 22.78 -7.33 -3.85
C ASP A 134 22.60 -7.37 -5.38
N LYS A 135 22.46 -6.22 -6.02
CA LYS A 135 22.40 -6.12 -7.49
C LYS A 135 23.70 -6.57 -8.15
N HIS A 136 24.85 -6.21 -7.59
CA HIS A 136 26.15 -6.64 -8.09
C HIS A 136 26.39 -8.15 -7.89
N ARG A 137 25.88 -8.72 -6.80
CA ARG A 137 25.96 -10.16 -6.50
C ARG A 137 25.17 -11.03 -7.51
N LYS A 138 24.03 -10.53 -7.99
CA LYS A 138 23.18 -11.22 -8.99
C LYS A 138 23.68 -11.10 -10.43
N VAL A 139 24.59 -10.19 -10.72
CA VAL A 139 25.19 -10.00 -12.05
C VAL A 139 26.50 -10.79 -12.20
N GLY A 140 27.05 -11.30 -11.12
CA GLY A 140 28.32 -12.05 -11.09
C GLY A 140 28.15 -13.58 -11.03
N LEU A 141 26.96 -14.12 -11.31
CA LEU A 141 26.63 -15.52 -11.55
C LEU A 141 26.10 -15.69 -12.98
#